data_953fba2d08f38199fda11312c42ab721
#
_entry.id   953fba2d08f38199fda11312c42ab721
#
_cell.length_a   1.000
_cell.length_b   1.000
_cell.length_c   1.000
_cell.angle_alpha   90.00
_cell.angle_beta   90.00
_cell.angle_gamma   90.00
#
_symmetry.space_group_name_H-M   'P 1'
#
loop_
_entity.id
_entity.type
_entity.pdbx_description
1 polymer ?
#
loop_
_entity_poly.entity_id
_entity_poly.type
_entity_poly.pdbx_seq_one_letter_code
_entity_poly.pdbx_strand_id
1 'polypeptide(L)'
;METQKSIIVAGLGEVGRPLFELISGHHHTVGVDISLPLGEIGEVDVLHVCYPFQIKDFVGETARYIELFHPKLTVINSTVGVGTTRAVAERTGAAVVNSPVRGKHARMLAEICEYTKFVGAIDPVVGRHAAEHFESIGLKARVLSSPEATELAKLTETTYFGLMIAWAQEIERYCDQSGADYEEIISFYDEIKFFPSVKYFPGIIGGHCVMPNIEILRKFDQSVILEAIQASNRMKIEREASSNVVVAANAEEVTV
;
A
#
# COMPACT_ATOMS: atom_id res chain seq x y z
N MET A 1 23.37 -25.76 1.54
CA MET A 1 22.12 -25.74 0.74
C MET A 1 21.03 -25.28 1.69
N GLU A 2 20.44 -24.11 1.46
CA GLU A 2 19.27 -23.68 2.23
C GLU A 2 18.12 -24.66 1.97
N THR A 3 17.42 -25.04 3.05
CA THR A 3 16.28 -25.95 2.96
C THR A 3 15.14 -25.22 2.23
N GLN A 4 14.64 -25.81 1.16
CA GLN A 4 13.52 -25.30 0.40
C GLN A 4 12.27 -25.25 1.30
N LYS A 5 11.70 -24.05 1.51
CA LYS A 5 10.49 -23.85 2.33
C LYS A 5 9.24 -24.10 1.50
N SER A 6 8.14 -24.44 2.18
CA SER A 6 6.79 -24.49 1.60
C SER A 6 6.05 -23.18 1.95
N ILE A 7 5.65 -22.45 0.92
CA ILE A 7 5.11 -21.09 1.09
C ILE A 7 3.75 -20.96 0.41
N ILE A 8 2.82 -20.29 1.08
CA ILE A 8 1.52 -19.91 0.52
C ILE A 8 1.48 -18.39 0.33
N VAL A 9 0.99 -17.96 -0.83
CA VAL A 9 0.62 -16.56 -1.10
C VAL A 9 -0.88 -16.50 -1.29
N ALA A 10 -1.59 -15.91 -0.34
CA ALA A 10 -3.04 -15.74 -0.35
C ALA A 10 -3.41 -14.35 -0.88
N GLY A 11 -4.15 -14.31 -2.00
CA GLY A 11 -4.48 -13.14 -2.79
C GLY A 11 -3.45 -12.89 -3.88
N LEU A 12 -3.79 -13.19 -5.14
CA LEU A 12 -2.91 -13.08 -6.32
C LEU A 12 -3.22 -11.83 -7.16
N GLY A 13 -3.62 -10.75 -6.51
CA GLY A 13 -3.81 -9.43 -7.11
C GLY A 13 -2.49 -8.69 -7.37
N GLU A 14 -2.57 -7.36 -7.41
CA GLU A 14 -1.46 -6.44 -7.73
C GLU A 14 -0.23 -6.55 -6.82
N VAL A 15 -0.43 -6.95 -5.56
CA VAL A 15 0.64 -7.17 -4.59
C VAL A 15 1.09 -8.63 -4.57
N GLY A 16 0.13 -9.56 -4.52
CA GLY A 16 0.44 -10.96 -4.31
C GLY A 16 1.06 -11.65 -5.50
N ARG A 17 0.68 -11.32 -6.74
CA ARG A 17 1.24 -11.94 -7.94
C ARG A 17 2.74 -11.64 -8.11
N PRO A 18 3.22 -10.39 -8.05
CA PRO A 18 4.66 -10.12 -8.09
C PRO A 18 5.45 -10.76 -6.95
N LEU A 19 4.87 -10.79 -5.75
CA LEU A 19 5.49 -11.45 -4.60
C LEU A 19 5.56 -12.97 -4.80
N PHE A 20 4.50 -13.59 -5.32
CA PHE A 20 4.46 -15.01 -5.68
C PHE A 20 5.54 -15.36 -6.71
N GLU A 21 5.68 -14.55 -7.77
CA GLU A 21 6.70 -14.75 -8.80
C GLU A 21 8.12 -14.71 -8.20
N LEU A 22 8.39 -13.70 -7.34
CA LEU A 22 9.68 -13.60 -6.67
C LEU A 22 9.98 -14.81 -5.77
N ILE A 23 9.03 -15.19 -4.90
CA ILE A 23 9.23 -16.27 -3.94
C ILE A 23 9.35 -17.63 -4.65
N SER A 24 8.60 -17.86 -5.73
CA SER A 24 8.65 -19.10 -6.53
C SER A 24 10.00 -19.35 -7.17
N GLY A 25 10.81 -18.30 -7.36
CA GLY A 25 12.20 -18.44 -7.82
C GLY A 25 13.15 -19.06 -6.78
N HIS A 26 12.75 -19.10 -5.51
CA HIS A 26 13.60 -19.55 -4.39
C HIS A 26 13.03 -20.71 -3.59
N HIS A 27 11.70 -20.82 -3.50
CA HIS A 27 11.00 -21.77 -2.62
C HIS A 27 9.83 -22.45 -3.34
N HIS A 28 9.36 -23.58 -2.78
CA HIS A 28 8.11 -24.19 -3.23
C HIS A 28 6.94 -23.32 -2.83
N THR A 29 6.23 -22.73 -3.79
CA THR A 29 5.22 -21.72 -3.55
C THR A 29 3.88 -22.09 -4.17
N VAL A 30 2.81 -21.98 -3.39
CA VAL A 30 1.43 -22.19 -3.83
C VAL A 30 0.68 -20.87 -3.73
N GLY A 31 0.07 -20.43 -4.84
CA GLY A 31 -0.83 -19.30 -4.86
C GLY A 31 -2.25 -19.71 -4.54
N VAL A 32 -2.92 -18.97 -3.65
CA VAL A 32 -4.32 -19.18 -3.26
C VAL A 32 -5.11 -17.91 -3.55
N ASP A 33 -6.23 -18.05 -4.23
CA ASP A 33 -7.16 -16.94 -4.50
C ASP A 33 -8.61 -17.43 -4.46
N ILE A 34 -9.58 -16.53 -4.42
CA ILE A 34 -11.02 -16.84 -4.32
C ILE A 34 -11.46 -17.82 -5.41
N SER A 35 -10.86 -17.75 -6.59
CA SER A 35 -11.21 -18.53 -7.77
C SER A 35 -10.41 -19.83 -7.93
N LEU A 36 -9.43 -20.09 -7.06
CA LEU A 36 -8.55 -21.25 -7.19
C LEU A 36 -8.94 -22.35 -6.19
N PRO A 37 -9.13 -23.62 -6.64
CA PRO A 37 -9.36 -24.72 -5.73
C PRO A 37 -8.12 -24.96 -4.87
N LEU A 38 -8.32 -25.17 -3.57
CA LEU A 38 -7.28 -25.61 -2.65
C LEU A 38 -6.94 -27.07 -2.95
N GLY A 39 -5.70 -27.32 -3.40
CA GLY A 39 -5.15 -28.68 -3.46
C GLY A 39 -4.73 -29.18 -2.07
N GLU A 40 -4.27 -30.44 -1.99
CA GLU A 40 -3.61 -30.94 -0.79
C GLU A 40 -2.30 -30.14 -0.57
N ILE A 41 -2.24 -29.40 0.53
CA ILE A 41 -1.09 -28.59 0.93
C ILE A 41 -0.51 -29.26 2.18
N GLY A 42 0.77 -29.66 2.11
CA GLY A 42 1.51 -30.22 3.25
C GLY A 42 1.84 -29.19 4.32
N GLU A 43 2.91 -29.42 5.10
CA GLU A 43 3.39 -28.42 6.07
C GLU A 43 3.69 -27.08 5.39
N VAL A 44 3.26 -25.99 6.01
CA VAL A 44 3.46 -24.61 5.52
C VAL A 44 4.44 -23.87 6.42
N ASP A 45 5.56 -23.43 5.86
CA ASP A 45 6.53 -22.64 6.60
C ASP A 45 6.10 -21.18 6.72
N VAL A 46 5.63 -20.59 5.60
CA VAL A 46 5.22 -19.17 5.60
C VAL A 46 3.92 -18.99 4.82
N LEU A 47 2.99 -18.26 5.42
CA LEU A 47 1.78 -17.74 4.77
C LEU A 47 1.95 -16.23 4.52
N HIS A 48 1.93 -15.81 3.25
CA HIS A 48 1.85 -14.41 2.87
C HIS A 48 0.41 -14.00 2.60
N VAL A 49 -0.10 -13.01 3.32
CA VAL A 49 -1.43 -12.42 3.17
C VAL A 49 -1.32 -11.18 2.30
N CYS A 50 -1.95 -11.19 1.11
CA CYS A 50 -1.86 -10.16 0.10
C CYS A 50 -3.22 -9.64 -0.41
N TYR A 51 -4.34 -10.13 0.11
CA TYR A 51 -5.69 -9.67 -0.25
C TYR A 51 -6.02 -8.31 0.39
N PRO A 52 -6.98 -7.54 -0.17
CA PRO A 52 -7.29 -6.19 0.30
C PRO A 52 -7.82 -6.16 1.74
N PHE A 53 -7.44 -5.13 2.51
CA PHE A 53 -7.96 -4.90 3.87
C PHE A 53 -9.48 -4.60 3.89
N GLN A 54 -10.01 -4.10 2.78
CA GLN A 54 -11.42 -3.68 2.64
C GLN A 54 -12.42 -4.84 2.55
N ILE A 55 -11.98 -6.09 2.61
CA ILE A 55 -12.91 -7.22 2.76
C ILE A 55 -13.69 -7.13 4.06
N LYS A 56 -14.84 -7.81 4.12
CA LYS A 56 -15.81 -7.68 5.22
C LYS A 56 -15.21 -7.96 6.61
N ASP A 57 -14.33 -8.96 6.74
CA ASP A 57 -13.67 -9.36 7.99
C ASP A 57 -12.25 -9.84 7.70
N PHE A 58 -11.32 -8.90 7.64
CA PHE A 58 -9.91 -9.20 7.35
C PHE A 58 -9.27 -10.06 8.45
N VAL A 59 -9.55 -9.77 9.72
CA VAL A 59 -8.99 -10.52 10.86
C VAL A 59 -9.53 -11.94 10.87
N GLY A 60 -10.84 -12.12 10.68
CA GLY A 60 -11.46 -13.44 10.63
C GLY A 60 -11.01 -14.28 9.44
N GLU A 61 -10.88 -13.68 8.26
CA GLU A 61 -10.40 -14.39 7.07
C GLU A 61 -8.92 -14.78 7.22
N THR A 62 -8.08 -13.91 7.78
CA THR A 62 -6.68 -14.25 8.05
C THR A 62 -6.56 -15.37 9.09
N ALA A 63 -7.37 -15.32 10.15
CA ALA A 63 -7.43 -16.39 11.15
C ALA A 63 -7.85 -17.74 10.52
N ARG A 64 -8.85 -17.73 9.64
CA ARG A 64 -9.29 -18.91 8.90
C ARG A 64 -8.17 -19.54 8.05
N TYR A 65 -7.36 -18.74 7.36
CA TYR A 65 -6.20 -19.23 6.63
C TYR A 65 -5.12 -19.81 7.55
N ILE A 66 -4.87 -19.16 8.71
CA ILE A 66 -3.92 -19.65 9.71
C ILE A 66 -4.40 -21.01 10.28
N GLU A 67 -5.69 -21.14 10.61
CA GLU A 67 -6.29 -22.39 11.10
C GLU A 67 -6.29 -23.50 10.04
N LEU A 68 -6.43 -23.16 8.76
CA LEU A 68 -6.44 -24.13 7.66
C LEU A 68 -5.05 -24.67 7.34
N PHE A 69 -4.02 -23.79 7.33
CA PHE A 69 -2.69 -24.14 6.84
C PHE A 69 -1.66 -24.36 7.93
N HIS A 70 -1.94 -23.98 9.17
CA HIS A 70 -1.04 -24.06 10.32
C HIS A 70 0.39 -23.56 10.01
N PRO A 71 0.56 -22.34 9.42
CA PRO A 71 1.88 -21.85 9.02
C PRO A 71 2.75 -21.58 10.25
N LYS A 72 4.07 -21.84 10.13
CA LYS A 72 5.04 -21.49 11.18
C LYS A 72 5.19 -19.98 11.34
N LEU A 73 4.94 -19.21 10.26
CA LEU A 73 4.98 -17.75 10.22
C LEU A 73 3.89 -17.23 9.29
N THR A 74 3.16 -16.20 9.71
CA THR A 74 2.23 -15.45 8.85
C THR A 74 2.76 -14.04 8.62
N VAL A 75 2.83 -13.60 7.36
CA VAL A 75 3.27 -12.26 6.96
C VAL A 75 2.13 -11.53 6.30
N ILE A 76 1.64 -10.46 6.93
CA ILE A 76 0.62 -9.58 6.35
C ILE A 76 1.34 -8.54 5.47
N ASN A 77 1.22 -8.70 4.14
CA ASN A 77 1.80 -7.78 3.14
C ASN A 77 0.83 -6.67 2.71
N SER A 78 -0.43 -6.82 3.03
CA SER A 78 -1.48 -5.83 2.77
C SER A 78 -1.28 -4.58 3.62
N THR A 79 -1.71 -3.43 3.09
CA THR A 79 -1.90 -2.23 3.90
C THR A 79 -3.14 -2.41 4.75
N VAL A 80 -2.99 -2.35 6.06
CA VAL A 80 -4.07 -2.62 7.03
C VAL A 80 -4.20 -1.49 8.04
N GLY A 81 -5.32 -1.48 8.77
CA GLY A 81 -5.52 -0.55 9.89
C GLY A 81 -4.58 -0.83 11.06
N VAL A 82 -4.27 0.21 11.83
CA VAL A 82 -3.38 0.12 13.01
C VAL A 82 -3.98 -0.84 14.04
N GLY A 83 -3.17 -1.81 14.50
CA GLY A 83 -3.57 -2.85 15.45
C GLY A 83 -4.12 -4.14 14.81
N THR A 84 -4.27 -4.18 13.48
CA THR A 84 -4.82 -5.36 12.78
C THR A 84 -3.97 -6.60 12.97
N THR A 85 -2.65 -6.47 12.83
CA THR A 85 -1.72 -7.60 12.98
C THR A 85 -1.76 -8.17 14.39
N ARG A 86 -1.83 -7.31 15.39
CA ARG A 86 -1.99 -7.71 16.79
C ARG A 86 -3.31 -8.47 17.01
N ALA A 87 -4.42 -7.95 16.48
CA ALA A 87 -5.72 -8.61 16.59
C ALA A 87 -5.72 -10.02 15.95
N VAL A 88 -5.04 -10.21 14.83
CA VAL A 88 -4.85 -11.55 14.23
C VAL A 88 -4.02 -12.46 15.14
N ALA A 89 -2.89 -11.96 15.65
CA ALA A 89 -2.02 -12.74 16.55
C ALA A 89 -2.73 -13.15 17.85
N GLU A 90 -3.47 -12.23 18.47
CA GLU A 90 -4.25 -12.50 19.69
C GLU A 90 -5.37 -13.51 19.46
N ARG A 91 -6.05 -13.44 18.31
CA ARG A 91 -7.12 -14.36 17.95
C ARG A 91 -6.64 -15.77 17.69
N THR A 92 -5.45 -15.93 17.10
CA THR A 92 -4.95 -17.23 16.62
C THR A 92 -3.87 -17.85 17.48
N GLY A 93 -3.19 -17.06 18.31
CA GLY A 93 -1.97 -17.46 19.02
C GLY A 93 -0.76 -17.71 18.10
N ALA A 94 -0.87 -17.39 16.81
CA ALA A 94 0.17 -17.67 15.82
C ALA A 94 1.25 -16.59 15.77
N ALA A 95 2.39 -16.93 15.18
CA ALA A 95 3.45 -15.98 14.85
C ALA A 95 3.03 -15.13 13.63
N VAL A 96 2.65 -13.87 13.87
CA VAL A 96 2.16 -12.96 12.84
C VAL A 96 3.00 -11.68 12.82
N VAL A 97 3.40 -11.25 11.63
CA VAL A 97 4.11 -9.99 11.40
C VAL A 97 3.41 -9.16 10.34
N ASN A 98 3.59 -7.84 10.39
CA ASN A 98 3.23 -6.93 9.31
C ASN A 98 4.47 -6.55 8.50
N SER A 99 4.39 -6.66 7.18
CA SER A 99 5.44 -6.22 6.28
C SER A 99 4.82 -5.70 4.98
N PRO A 100 4.23 -4.49 4.99
CA PRO A 100 3.47 -3.97 3.87
C PRO A 100 4.36 -3.79 2.64
N VAL A 101 3.78 -4.05 1.46
CA VAL A 101 4.50 -3.85 0.21
C VAL A 101 4.54 -2.37 -0.14
N ARG A 102 5.68 -1.92 -0.67
CA ARG A 102 5.88 -0.60 -1.25
C ARG A 102 6.23 -0.77 -2.73
N GLY A 103 5.64 0.07 -3.57
CA GLY A 103 5.87 0.04 -5.00
C GLY A 103 4.67 0.54 -5.80
N LYS A 104 4.92 0.91 -7.07
CA LYS A 104 3.91 1.29 -8.05
C LYS A 104 3.50 0.05 -8.85
N HIS A 105 2.21 -0.13 -9.10
CA HIS A 105 1.65 -1.32 -9.76
C HIS A 105 2.42 -1.75 -11.01
N ALA A 106 2.69 -0.83 -11.92
CA ALA A 106 3.36 -1.15 -13.20
C ALA A 106 4.82 -1.66 -13.04
N ARG A 107 5.46 -1.43 -11.88
CA ARG A 107 6.84 -1.83 -11.59
C ARG A 107 6.98 -2.59 -10.27
N MET A 108 5.89 -3.17 -9.79
CA MET A 108 5.80 -3.73 -8.44
C MET A 108 6.93 -4.72 -8.13
N LEU A 109 7.21 -5.67 -9.03
CA LEU A 109 8.26 -6.66 -8.84
C LEU A 109 9.65 -6.01 -8.69
N ALA A 110 10.00 -5.07 -9.55
CA ALA A 110 11.27 -4.36 -9.49
C ALA A 110 11.39 -3.53 -8.19
N GLU A 111 10.32 -2.83 -7.81
CA GLU A 111 10.32 -1.98 -6.61
C GLU A 111 10.27 -2.80 -5.30
N ILE A 112 9.68 -4.00 -5.29
CA ILE A 112 9.81 -4.94 -4.16
C ILE A 112 11.28 -5.31 -3.93
N CYS A 113 12.05 -5.53 -5.00
CA CYS A 113 13.48 -5.85 -4.91
C CYS A 113 14.35 -4.64 -4.54
N GLU A 114 13.94 -3.44 -4.90
CA GLU A 114 14.68 -2.20 -4.64
C GLU A 114 14.53 -1.74 -3.19
N TYR A 115 13.29 -1.75 -2.67
CA TYR A 115 12.98 -1.19 -1.35
C TYR A 115 13.23 -2.19 -0.22
N THR A 116 13.73 -1.68 0.91
CA THR A 116 13.84 -2.46 2.15
C THR A 116 12.47 -2.94 2.63
N LYS A 117 12.31 -4.21 2.91
CA LYS A 117 11.14 -4.78 3.58
C LYS A 117 11.20 -4.45 5.07
N PHE A 118 10.33 -3.55 5.52
CA PHE A 118 10.17 -3.31 6.96
C PHE A 118 9.26 -4.37 7.57
N VAL A 119 9.69 -4.95 8.67
CA VAL A 119 8.98 -6.01 9.40
C VAL A 119 8.59 -5.50 10.77
N GLY A 120 7.31 -5.46 11.07
CA GLY A 120 6.78 -5.16 12.40
C GLY A 120 6.25 -6.43 13.07
N ALA A 121 6.75 -6.73 14.25
CA ALA A 121 6.37 -7.92 15.01
C ALA A 121 6.13 -7.58 16.49
N ILE A 122 5.27 -8.37 17.15
CA ILE A 122 5.05 -8.29 18.59
C ILE A 122 6.26 -8.88 19.33
N ASP A 123 6.72 -10.05 18.88
CA ASP A 123 7.92 -10.71 19.38
C ASP A 123 9.13 -10.41 18.46
N PRO A 124 10.21 -9.83 18.99
CA PRO A 124 11.43 -9.57 18.22
C PRO A 124 12.07 -10.83 17.61
N VAL A 125 11.86 -12.02 18.18
CA VAL A 125 12.35 -13.29 17.62
C VAL A 125 11.60 -13.63 16.35
N VAL A 126 10.28 -13.50 16.37
CA VAL A 126 9.42 -13.70 15.19
C VAL A 126 9.75 -12.66 14.10
N GLY A 127 10.03 -11.41 14.52
CA GLY A 127 10.47 -10.36 13.58
C GLY A 127 11.78 -10.72 12.87
N ARG A 128 12.78 -11.27 13.57
CA ARG A 128 14.03 -11.73 12.97
C ARG A 128 13.81 -12.90 12.00
N HIS A 129 13.01 -13.90 12.36
CA HIS A 129 12.69 -15.02 11.47
C HIS A 129 12.02 -14.53 10.17
N ALA A 130 11.15 -13.53 10.26
CA ALA A 130 10.53 -12.91 9.09
C ALA A 130 11.56 -12.14 8.25
N ALA A 131 12.50 -11.43 8.87
CA ALA A 131 13.58 -10.75 8.16
C ALA A 131 14.49 -11.75 7.42
N GLU A 132 14.92 -12.83 8.09
CA GLU A 132 15.70 -13.92 7.51
C GLU A 132 14.97 -14.58 6.33
N HIS A 133 13.64 -14.74 6.41
CA HIS A 133 12.84 -15.24 5.30
C HIS A 133 12.92 -14.29 4.08
N PHE A 134 12.79 -12.98 4.27
CA PHE A 134 12.94 -12.04 3.16
C PHE A 134 14.37 -11.99 2.61
N GLU A 135 15.38 -12.09 3.45
CA GLU A 135 16.78 -12.13 3.05
C GLU A 135 17.10 -13.39 2.24
N SER A 136 16.49 -14.54 2.57
CA SER A 136 16.66 -15.80 1.82
C SER A 136 16.12 -15.75 0.39
N ILE A 137 15.27 -14.78 0.06
CA ILE A 137 14.79 -14.52 -1.31
C ILE A 137 15.42 -13.25 -1.92
N GLY A 138 16.56 -12.81 -1.37
CA GLY A 138 17.37 -11.70 -1.93
C GLY A 138 16.86 -10.29 -1.58
N LEU A 139 15.89 -10.14 -0.67
CA LEU A 139 15.39 -8.83 -0.25
C LEU A 139 16.17 -8.29 0.94
N LYS A 140 16.32 -6.97 1.00
CA LYS A 140 16.79 -6.29 2.21
C LYS A 140 15.66 -6.22 3.23
N ALA A 141 15.92 -6.61 4.49
CA ALA A 141 14.92 -6.54 5.53
C ALA A 141 15.36 -5.68 6.73
N ARG A 142 14.41 -5.08 7.43
CA ARG A 142 14.64 -4.31 8.66
C ARG A 142 13.48 -4.51 9.63
N VAL A 143 13.76 -4.98 10.82
CA VAL A 143 12.78 -5.15 11.89
C VAL A 143 12.52 -3.82 12.59
N LEU A 144 11.25 -3.46 12.78
CA LEU A 144 10.79 -2.35 13.60
C LEU A 144 10.27 -2.86 14.96
N SER A 145 10.03 -1.94 15.87
CA SER A 145 9.69 -2.24 17.27
C SER A 145 8.32 -2.90 17.49
N SER A 146 7.40 -2.73 16.54
CA SER A 146 6.04 -3.28 16.66
C SER A 146 5.35 -3.39 15.29
N PRO A 147 4.28 -4.19 15.15
CA PRO A 147 3.47 -4.20 13.93
C PRO A 147 2.77 -2.87 13.68
N GLU A 148 2.34 -2.16 14.72
CA GLU A 148 1.71 -0.84 14.61
C GLU A 148 2.65 0.18 13.96
N ALA A 149 3.97 0.04 14.19
CA ALA A 149 4.96 0.92 13.56
C ALA A 149 5.00 0.75 12.04
N THR A 150 4.91 -0.47 11.52
CA THR A 150 4.86 -0.72 10.06
C THR A 150 3.51 -0.39 9.45
N GLU A 151 2.42 -0.69 10.15
CA GLU A 151 1.04 -0.34 9.75
C GLU A 151 0.89 1.18 9.60
N LEU A 152 1.28 1.93 10.64
CA LEU A 152 1.20 3.39 10.63
C LEU A 152 2.18 4.02 9.62
N ALA A 153 3.40 3.51 9.51
CA ALA A 153 4.38 4.01 8.54
C ALA A 153 3.86 3.89 7.10
N LYS A 154 3.21 2.76 6.76
CA LYS A 154 2.62 2.57 5.43
C LYS A 154 1.48 3.54 5.15
N LEU A 155 0.59 3.73 6.10
CA LEU A 155 -0.55 4.65 5.97
C LEU A 155 -0.08 6.10 5.85
N THR A 156 0.88 6.52 6.68
CA THR A 156 1.39 7.90 6.66
C THR A 156 2.25 8.21 5.43
N GLU A 157 3.03 7.24 4.91
CA GLU A 157 3.78 7.39 3.66
C GLU A 157 2.85 7.74 2.48
N THR A 158 1.77 6.99 2.33
CA THR A 158 0.81 7.22 1.24
C THR A 158 -0.03 8.48 1.46
N THR A 159 -0.35 8.82 2.70
CA THR A 159 -1.04 10.07 3.05
C THR A 159 -0.17 11.29 2.75
N TYR A 160 1.14 11.22 3.04
CA TYR A 160 2.07 12.30 2.69
C TYR A 160 2.11 12.54 1.17
N PHE A 161 2.12 11.48 0.37
CA PHE A 161 2.00 11.61 -1.08
C PHE A 161 0.69 12.32 -1.49
N GLY A 162 -0.43 11.95 -0.88
CA GLY A 162 -1.72 12.61 -1.09
C GLY A 162 -1.71 14.09 -0.69
N LEU A 163 -1.06 14.43 0.44
CA LEU A 163 -0.92 15.80 0.90
C LEU A 163 -0.16 16.66 -0.11
N MET A 164 0.94 16.14 -0.66
CA MET A 164 1.73 16.89 -1.65
C MET A 164 0.96 17.14 -2.95
N ILE A 165 0.13 16.18 -3.39
CA ILE A 165 -0.74 16.40 -4.55
C ILE A 165 -1.84 17.42 -4.21
N ALA A 166 -2.45 17.34 -3.03
CA ALA A 166 -3.47 18.30 -2.60
C ALA A 166 -2.89 19.73 -2.51
N TRP A 167 -1.63 19.87 -2.07
CA TRP A 167 -0.95 21.15 -2.08
C TRP A 167 -0.70 21.66 -3.50
N ALA A 168 -0.31 20.80 -4.44
CA ALA A 168 -0.19 21.18 -5.86
C ALA A 168 -1.53 21.64 -6.45
N GLN A 169 -2.63 20.98 -6.10
CA GLN A 169 -4.00 21.39 -6.48
C GLN A 169 -4.36 22.78 -5.89
N GLU A 170 -3.90 23.10 -4.68
CA GLU A 170 -4.11 24.43 -4.06
C GLU A 170 -3.34 25.52 -4.80
N ILE A 171 -2.06 25.27 -5.14
CA ILE A 171 -1.25 26.20 -5.94
C ILE A 171 -1.90 26.45 -7.31
N GLU A 172 -2.41 25.42 -7.97
CA GLU A 172 -3.13 25.55 -9.24
C GLU A 172 -4.33 26.52 -9.12
N ARG A 173 -5.10 26.43 -8.02
CA ARG A 173 -6.21 27.38 -7.76
C ARG A 173 -5.74 28.81 -7.56
N TYR A 174 -4.59 29.01 -6.92
CA TYR A 174 -3.98 30.36 -6.79
C TYR A 174 -3.50 30.91 -8.14
N CYS A 175 -2.92 30.06 -8.98
CA CYS A 175 -2.54 30.43 -10.35
C CYS A 175 -3.74 30.90 -11.17
N ASP A 176 -4.85 30.16 -11.12
CA ASP A 176 -6.07 30.54 -11.84
C ASP A 176 -6.62 31.90 -11.39
N GLN A 177 -6.58 32.18 -10.09
CA GLN A 177 -7.10 33.44 -9.55
C GLN A 177 -6.18 34.63 -9.86
N SER A 178 -4.87 34.41 -9.93
CA SER A 178 -3.87 35.46 -10.15
C SER A 178 -3.46 35.63 -11.61
N GLY A 179 -3.74 34.65 -12.47
CA GLY A 179 -3.24 34.60 -13.85
C GLY A 179 -1.75 34.18 -13.94
N ALA A 180 -1.16 33.69 -12.85
CA ALA A 180 0.22 33.20 -12.83
C ALA A 180 0.34 31.81 -13.45
N ASP A 181 1.53 31.49 -13.98
CA ASP A 181 1.83 30.17 -14.51
C ASP A 181 2.29 29.21 -13.41
N TYR A 182 1.75 28.00 -13.41
CA TYR A 182 2.04 26.99 -12.38
C TYR A 182 3.52 26.59 -12.37
N GLU A 183 4.12 26.36 -13.53
CA GLU A 183 5.51 25.93 -13.66
C GLU A 183 6.48 27.05 -13.20
N GLU A 184 6.15 28.32 -13.48
CA GLU A 184 6.93 29.45 -12.97
C GLU A 184 6.93 29.50 -11.44
N ILE A 185 5.77 29.30 -10.79
CA ILE A 185 5.68 29.29 -9.33
C ILE A 185 6.47 28.12 -8.74
N ILE A 186 6.32 26.92 -9.30
CA ILE A 186 7.01 25.73 -8.80
C ILE A 186 8.52 25.82 -9.00
N SER A 187 9.01 26.58 -10.00
CA SER A 187 10.44 26.76 -10.21
C SER A 187 11.16 27.40 -9.00
N PHE A 188 10.47 28.21 -8.20
CA PHE A 188 11.01 28.74 -6.94
C PHE A 188 11.42 27.65 -5.96
N TYR A 189 10.73 26.49 -5.99
CA TYR A 189 11.01 25.39 -5.08
C TYR A 189 12.31 24.68 -5.42
N ASP A 190 12.79 24.76 -6.66
CA ASP A 190 14.02 24.14 -7.12
C ASP A 190 15.26 24.78 -6.48
N GLU A 191 15.17 26.06 -6.10
CA GLU A 191 16.23 26.79 -5.41
C GLU A 191 16.36 26.42 -3.93
N ILE A 192 15.36 25.72 -3.36
CA ILE A 192 15.29 25.43 -1.93
C ILE A 192 15.87 24.04 -1.65
N LYS A 193 17.09 23.98 -1.14
CA LYS A 193 17.86 22.73 -0.92
C LYS A 193 17.25 21.76 0.11
N PHE A 194 16.40 22.24 1.02
CA PHE A 194 15.76 21.40 2.03
C PHE A 194 14.38 20.87 1.62
N PHE A 195 13.85 21.28 0.47
CA PHE A 195 12.64 20.70 -0.07
C PHE A 195 12.93 19.35 -0.76
N PRO A 196 11.95 18.42 -0.76
CA PRO A 196 12.07 17.23 -1.59
C PRO A 196 12.27 17.62 -3.05
N SER A 197 13.20 16.96 -3.74
CA SER A 197 13.47 17.18 -5.17
C SER A 197 12.36 16.68 -6.11
N VAL A 198 11.30 16.09 -5.55
CA VAL A 198 10.16 15.56 -6.30
C VAL A 198 9.11 16.67 -6.45
N LYS A 199 8.79 16.99 -7.70
CA LYS A 199 7.66 17.87 -8.04
C LYS A 199 6.37 17.05 -8.10
N TYR A 200 5.30 17.64 -7.59
CA TYR A 200 3.97 17.07 -7.65
C TYR A 200 3.09 17.92 -8.57
N PHE A 201 2.25 17.28 -9.34
CA PHE A 201 1.33 17.94 -10.27
C PHE A 201 -0.09 17.92 -9.72
N PRO A 202 -0.91 18.94 -10.02
CA PRO A 202 -2.26 19.09 -9.48
C PRO A 202 -3.28 18.16 -10.16
N GLY A 203 -2.98 16.86 -10.25
CA GLY A 203 -3.87 15.85 -10.77
C GLY A 203 -4.94 15.40 -9.76
N ILE A 204 -5.95 14.66 -10.21
CA ILE A 204 -6.90 13.99 -9.33
C ILE A 204 -6.15 12.91 -8.52
N ILE A 205 -6.35 12.91 -7.20
CA ILE A 205 -5.86 11.85 -6.32
C ILE A 205 -6.81 10.67 -6.48
N GLY A 206 -6.41 9.70 -7.28
CA GLY A 206 -7.16 8.49 -7.58
C GLY A 206 -6.43 7.21 -7.21
N GLY A 207 -6.87 6.10 -7.78
CA GLY A 207 -6.24 4.80 -7.64
C GLY A 207 -6.51 4.10 -6.30
N HIS A 208 -5.81 2.97 -6.10
CA HIS A 208 -6.08 2.04 -5.00
C HIS A 208 -5.23 2.29 -3.74
N CYS A 209 -4.32 3.28 -3.75
CA CYS A 209 -3.34 3.47 -2.67
C CYS A 209 -3.69 4.64 -1.76
N VAL A 210 -3.82 5.87 -2.29
CA VAL A 210 -3.86 7.08 -1.47
C VAL A 210 -5.22 7.23 -0.77
N MET A 211 -6.30 7.34 -1.54
CA MET A 211 -7.64 7.59 -0.97
C MET A 211 -8.14 6.46 -0.06
N PRO A 212 -7.99 5.16 -0.41
CA PRO A 212 -8.34 4.08 0.49
C PRO A 212 -7.52 4.07 1.80
N ASN A 213 -6.24 4.42 1.73
CA ASN A 213 -5.39 4.45 2.92
C ASN A 213 -5.73 5.65 3.84
N ILE A 214 -6.13 6.79 3.27
CA ILE A 214 -6.69 7.91 4.04
C ILE A 214 -7.95 7.47 4.81
N GLU A 215 -8.85 6.71 4.18
CA GLU A 215 -10.04 6.19 4.86
C GLU A 215 -9.71 5.20 5.98
N ILE A 216 -8.68 4.37 5.81
CA ILE A 216 -8.20 3.47 6.87
C ILE A 216 -7.66 4.29 8.04
N LEU A 217 -6.83 5.30 7.75
CA LEU A 217 -6.22 6.14 8.78
C LEU A 217 -7.26 6.99 9.53
N ARG A 218 -8.31 7.49 8.85
CA ARG A 218 -9.43 8.20 9.48
C ARG A 218 -10.21 7.37 10.49
N LYS A 219 -10.25 6.05 10.32
CA LYS A 219 -10.87 5.15 11.31
C LYS A 219 -10.01 5.01 12.57
N PHE A 220 -8.72 5.22 12.45
CA PHE A 220 -7.79 5.21 13.58
C PHE A 220 -7.84 6.54 14.35
N ASP A 221 -7.80 7.68 13.63
CA ASP A 221 -7.85 9.01 14.25
C ASP A 221 -8.49 10.05 13.31
N GLN A 222 -9.23 11.00 13.89
CA GLN A 222 -9.79 12.16 13.19
C GLN A 222 -8.69 13.20 12.99
N SER A 223 -8.53 13.69 11.74
CA SER A 223 -7.48 14.65 11.40
C SER A 223 -7.98 15.67 10.39
N VAL A 224 -7.80 16.95 10.72
CA VAL A 224 -8.10 18.07 9.80
C VAL A 224 -7.27 18.01 8.51
N ILE A 225 -6.06 17.44 8.57
CA ILE A 225 -5.23 17.27 7.37
C ILE A 225 -5.83 16.24 6.41
N LEU A 226 -6.35 15.13 6.94
CA LEU A 226 -7.00 14.11 6.11
C LEU A 226 -8.27 14.67 5.46
N GLU A 227 -9.04 15.45 6.20
CA GLU A 227 -10.22 16.14 5.67
C GLU A 227 -9.86 17.16 4.59
N ALA A 228 -8.78 17.93 4.79
CA ALA A 228 -8.31 18.91 3.82
C ALA A 228 -7.85 18.25 2.51
N ILE A 229 -7.13 17.12 2.55
CA ILE A 229 -6.73 16.36 1.38
C ILE A 229 -7.97 15.91 0.59
N GLN A 230 -8.97 15.35 1.28
CA GLN A 230 -10.21 14.89 0.65
C GLN A 230 -11.02 16.05 0.07
N ALA A 231 -11.10 17.17 0.78
CA ALA A 231 -11.80 18.36 0.31
C ALA A 231 -11.12 18.94 -0.94
N SER A 232 -9.79 19.09 -0.93
CA SER A 232 -9.03 19.55 -2.09
C SER A 232 -9.25 18.65 -3.31
N ASN A 233 -9.21 17.33 -3.12
CA ASN A 233 -9.44 16.39 -4.21
C ASN A 233 -10.87 16.45 -4.77
N ARG A 234 -11.89 16.62 -3.92
CA ARG A 234 -13.28 16.84 -4.40
C ARG A 234 -13.38 18.08 -5.27
N MET A 235 -12.82 19.21 -4.84
CA MET A 235 -12.81 20.46 -5.63
C MET A 235 -12.13 20.25 -6.99
N LYS A 236 -11.03 19.49 -7.04
CA LYS A 236 -10.33 19.17 -8.30
C LYS A 236 -11.20 18.33 -9.23
N ILE A 237 -11.87 17.30 -8.72
CA ILE A 237 -12.78 16.43 -9.50
C ILE A 237 -13.94 17.26 -10.06
N GLU A 238 -14.57 18.10 -9.26
CA GLU A 238 -15.69 18.96 -9.68
C GLU A 238 -15.28 19.94 -10.77
N ARG A 239 -14.10 20.54 -10.63
CA ARG A 239 -13.54 21.46 -11.63
C ARG A 239 -13.27 20.77 -12.97
N GLU A 240 -12.63 19.61 -12.98
CA GLU A 240 -12.35 18.87 -14.22
C GLU A 240 -13.64 18.38 -14.89
N ALA A 241 -14.62 17.94 -14.11
CA ALA A 241 -15.93 17.57 -14.64
C ALA A 241 -16.63 18.77 -15.32
N SER A 242 -16.59 19.95 -14.71
CA SER A 242 -17.17 21.18 -15.27
C SER A 242 -16.45 21.61 -16.56
N SER A 243 -15.13 21.51 -16.60
CA SER A 243 -14.33 21.86 -17.79
C SER A 243 -14.63 20.92 -18.97
N ASN A 244 -14.82 19.62 -18.72
CA ASN A 244 -15.15 18.65 -19.75
C ASN A 244 -16.57 18.86 -20.32
N VAL A 245 -17.53 19.32 -19.52
CA VAL A 245 -18.88 19.67 -19.98
C VAL A 245 -18.85 20.89 -20.91
N VAL A 246 -18.04 21.90 -20.57
CA VAL A 246 -17.89 23.10 -21.42
C VAL A 246 -17.23 22.78 -22.76
N VAL A 247 -16.21 21.90 -22.76
CA VAL A 247 -15.53 21.46 -24.00
C VAL A 247 -16.48 20.65 -24.88
N ALA A 248 -17.30 19.78 -24.31
CA ALA A 248 -18.30 19.00 -25.06
C ALA A 248 -19.39 19.90 -25.66
N ALA A 249 -19.90 20.88 -24.89
CA ALA A 249 -20.90 21.83 -25.37
C ALA A 249 -20.37 22.71 -26.52
N ASN A 250 -19.13 23.20 -26.41
CA ASN A 250 -18.49 23.98 -27.47
C ASN A 250 -18.17 23.16 -28.73
N ALA A 251 -17.95 21.85 -28.60
CA ALA A 251 -17.73 20.95 -29.74
C ALA A 251 -19.03 20.68 -30.53
N GLU A 252 -20.19 20.72 -29.89
CA GLU A 252 -21.50 20.59 -30.53
C GLU A 252 -21.93 21.88 -31.27
N GLU A 253 -21.54 23.07 -30.79
CA GLU A 253 -21.80 24.34 -31.44
C GLU A 253 -20.96 24.59 -32.72
N VAL A 254 -19.85 23.91 -32.90
CA VAL A 254 -18.96 24.05 -34.09
C VAL A 254 -19.39 23.13 -35.25
N THR A 255 -20.43 22.31 -35.07
CA THR A 255 -20.88 21.32 -36.08
C THR A 255 -22.19 21.70 -36.74
N VAL A 256 -22.54 23.01 -36.82
CA VAL A 256 -23.70 23.54 -37.58
C VAL A 256 -23.25 24.36 -38.76
#